data_6de0cbe7d0ff8db01656e80554099409
#
_entry.id   6de0cbe7d0ff8db01656e80554099409
#
_cell.length_a   1.000
_cell.length_b   1.000
_cell.length_c   1.000
_cell.angle_alpha   90.00
_cell.angle_beta   90.00
_cell.angle_gamma   90.00
#
_symmetry.space_group_name_H-M   'P 1'
#
loop_
_entity.id
_entity.type
_entity.pdbx_description
1 polymer ?
#
loop_
_entity_poly.entity_id
_entity_poly.type
_entity_poly.pdbx_seq_one_letter_code
_entity_poly.pdbx_strand_id
1 'polypeptide(L)'
;MPNSRLAALFITPALLLLTGCVTVRPGTPAKRVGDEIIVAGQLFHTGTRVVTWMDPGGYDAYRVERRFSPYADSSWEKTPDAAKNLGTPNRYGIRAAALSPFEIERVRGGGWDLPLLQRVVDQFVLHYDVCGISKVCFNVLHDQRGLSVHFMLDIDGTIYQTLDLKERARHATISNDRSIGIEIANMGAYPPKDTKVLDEWYPKDATGRPYIRIPARLGDPMLQVPGFVGRPARDARVTGNVQRTDLVQHDLTPEQYAALVKLTAALCRIFPKMTCDYPRDAAGKLVTTKLPDETWKAFGGVLGHYHVQTNKIDPGPALDWDRVIRGARRELGLDARTKDINGR
;
A
#
# COMPACT_ATOMS: atom_id res chain seq x y z
N MET A 1 54.97 -62.34 19.54
CA MET A 1 55.02 -61.16 18.66
C MET A 1 53.74 -60.30 18.93
N PRO A 2 53.80 -59.15 19.57
CA PRO A 2 52.63 -58.36 19.88
C PRO A 2 52.35 -57.35 18.76
N ASN A 3 51.11 -57.31 18.32
CA ASN A 3 50.57 -56.36 17.35
C ASN A 3 50.39 -54.97 17.96
N SER A 4 51.12 -53.99 17.49
CA SER A 4 50.93 -52.57 17.79
C SER A 4 49.80 -51.98 16.91
N ARG A 5 48.70 -51.59 17.56
CA ARG A 5 47.64 -50.79 16.89
C ARG A 5 48.01 -49.30 17.01
N LEU A 6 48.28 -48.64 15.88
CA LEU A 6 48.34 -47.18 15.79
C LEU A 6 46.94 -46.61 15.87
N ALA A 7 46.66 -45.77 16.89
CA ALA A 7 45.48 -44.94 16.97
C ALA A 7 45.74 -43.65 16.21
N ALA A 8 44.97 -43.43 15.14
CA ALA A 8 44.99 -42.16 14.41
C ALA A 8 44.13 -41.15 15.15
N LEU A 9 44.75 -40.07 15.62
CA LEU A 9 44.08 -38.91 16.24
C LEU A 9 43.54 -37.99 15.14
N PHE A 10 42.23 -37.95 14.95
CA PHE A 10 41.59 -36.96 14.08
C PHE A 10 41.44 -35.63 14.84
N ILE A 11 42.27 -34.67 14.49
CA ILE A 11 42.12 -33.28 14.95
C ILE A 11 41.14 -32.60 14.00
N THR A 12 39.92 -32.37 14.46
CA THR A 12 38.92 -31.57 13.76
C THR A 12 39.22 -30.06 13.96
N PRO A 13 39.48 -29.26 12.91
CA PRO A 13 39.68 -27.83 13.10
C PRO A 13 38.35 -27.19 13.49
N ALA A 14 38.26 -26.64 14.68
CA ALA A 14 37.16 -25.76 15.08
C ALA A 14 37.29 -24.43 14.31
N LEU A 15 36.38 -24.18 13.33
CA LEU A 15 36.29 -22.93 12.62
C LEU A 15 35.67 -21.89 13.57
N LEU A 16 36.50 -21.07 14.22
CA LEU A 16 36.05 -19.90 14.98
C LEU A 16 35.51 -18.87 13.99
N LEU A 17 34.18 -18.76 13.90
CA LEU A 17 33.49 -17.63 13.28
C LEU A 17 33.72 -16.38 14.14
N LEU A 18 34.75 -15.61 13.81
CA LEU A 18 34.94 -14.25 14.32
C LEU A 18 33.86 -13.37 13.75
N THR A 19 32.75 -13.20 14.48
CA THR A 19 31.81 -12.12 14.26
C THR A 19 32.47 -10.81 14.65
N GLY A 20 33.24 -10.23 13.73
CA GLY A 20 33.84 -8.92 13.92
C GLY A 20 32.70 -7.91 14.05
N CYS A 21 32.59 -7.22 15.18
CA CYS A 21 31.80 -6.01 15.30
C CYS A 21 32.31 -5.01 14.25
N VAL A 22 31.57 -4.84 13.17
CA VAL A 22 31.85 -3.79 12.18
C VAL A 22 31.55 -2.47 12.88
N THR A 23 32.59 -1.78 13.35
CA THR A 23 32.42 -0.45 13.91
C THR A 23 32.05 0.52 12.80
N VAL A 24 30.79 0.96 12.79
CA VAL A 24 30.30 1.94 11.82
C VAL A 24 31.01 3.28 12.10
N ARG A 25 31.73 3.81 11.11
CA ARG A 25 32.41 5.10 11.23
C ARG A 25 31.39 6.23 11.11
N PRO A 26 31.53 7.33 11.89
CA PRO A 26 30.70 8.53 11.71
C PRO A 26 30.70 9.01 10.25
N GLY A 27 29.52 9.34 9.72
CA GLY A 27 29.33 9.75 8.33
C GLY A 27 29.19 8.61 7.32
N THR A 28 29.27 7.35 7.73
CA THR A 28 28.96 6.21 6.85
C THR A 28 27.44 6.15 6.59
N PRO A 29 26.99 6.15 5.32
CA PRO A 29 25.56 6.02 5.01
C PRO A 29 24.96 4.73 5.55
N ALA A 30 23.81 4.81 6.19
CA ALA A 30 23.00 3.62 6.48
C ALA A 30 22.46 3.05 5.16
N LYS A 31 22.76 1.79 4.91
CA LYS A 31 22.29 1.12 3.69
C LYS A 31 20.83 0.74 3.82
N ARG A 32 20.05 1.07 2.78
CA ARG A 32 18.71 0.57 2.55
C ARG A 32 18.74 -0.38 1.34
N VAL A 33 17.84 -1.35 1.31
CA VAL A 33 17.77 -2.33 0.20
C VAL A 33 16.66 -1.99 -0.79
N GLY A 34 15.82 -0.98 -0.50
CA GLY A 34 14.77 -0.49 -1.39
C GLY A 34 13.45 -1.27 -1.27
N ASP A 35 13.24 -1.93 -0.14
CA ASP A 35 11.99 -2.60 0.21
C ASP A 35 11.42 -2.11 1.55
N GLU A 36 12.04 -1.11 2.16
CA GLU A 36 11.68 -0.61 3.47
C GLU A 36 10.53 0.40 3.40
N ILE A 37 9.58 0.25 4.33
CA ILE A 37 8.60 1.28 4.68
C ILE A 37 8.95 1.93 6.01
N ILE A 38 8.48 3.16 6.21
CA ILE A 38 8.73 3.96 7.41
C ILE A 38 7.46 4.01 8.27
N VAL A 39 7.61 3.58 9.54
CA VAL A 39 6.52 3.48 10.51
C VAL A 39 6.97 4.09 11.83
N ALA A 40 6.43 5.24 12.21
CA ALA A 40 6.86 6.01 13.38
C ALA A 40 8.37 6.23 13.40
N GLY A 41 8.95 6.60 12.26
CA GLY A 41 10.37 6.86 12.10
C GLY A 41 11.27 5.62 12.03
N GLN A 42 10.71 4.41 12.11
CA GLN A 42 11.45 3.13 12.02
C GLN A 42 11.28 2.50 10.65
N LEU A 43 12.30 1.78 10.20
CA LEU A 43 12.30 1.06 8.91
C LEU A 43 11.83 -0.39 9.11
N PHE A 44 10.94 -0.86 8.22
CA PHE A 44 10.44 -2.22 8.17
C PHE A 44 10.50 -2.77 6.75
N HIS A 45 11.06 -3.96 6.57
CA HIS A 45 11.10 -4.64 5.28
C HIS A 45 9.72 -5.12 4.84
N THR A 46 9.40 -4.91 3.57
CA THR A 46 8.19 -5.47 2.93
C THR A 46 8.50 -6.66 2.04
N GLY A 47 9.73 -6.80 1.57
CA GLY A 47 10.14 -7.80 0.60
C GLY A 47 9.70 -7.50 -0.83
N THR A 48 9.29 -6.25 -1.12
CA THR A 48 8.97 -5.76 -2.47
C THR A 48 9.50 -4.35 -2.65
N ARG A 49 9.62 -3.87 -3.91
CA ARG A 49 10.18 -2.54 -4.18
C ARG A 49 9.35 -1.43 -3.55
N VAL A 50 10.01 -0.58 -2.77
CA VAL A 50 9.44 0.64 -2.18
C VAL A 50 10.34 1.83 -2.51
N VAL A 51 9.71 2.91 -2.97
CA VAL A 51 10.32 4.24 -3.12
C VAL A 51 9.66 5.15 -2.10
N THR A 52 10.40 5.65 -1.14
CA THR A 52 9.87 6.56 -0.11
C THR A 52 9.95 8.01 -0.57
N TRP A 53 9.27 8.90 0.16
CA TRP A 53 9.36 10.35 -0.09
C TRP A 53 10.79 10.91 0.06
N MET A 54 11.71 10.19 0.73
CA MET A 54 13.11 10.58 0.90
C MET A 54 14.00 10.15 -0.27
N ASP A 55 13.52 9.24 -1.11
CA ASP A 55 14.31 8.69 -2.21
C ASP A 55 14.23 9.55 -3.47
N PRO A 56 15.27 9.56 -4.32
CA PRO A 56 15.17 10.16 -5.64
C PRO A 56 13.98 9.58 -6.43
N GLY A 57 13.16 10.48 -7.00
CA GLY A 57 11.95 10.06 -7.71
C GLY A 57 10.73 9.75 -6.82
N GLY A 58 10.88 9.80 -5.50
CA GLY A 58 9.76 9.64 -4.57
C GLY A 58 8.73 10.76 -4.63
N TYR A 59 7.57 10.51 -4.05
CA TYR A 59 6.46 11.46 -3.94
C TYR A 59 6.36 11.97 -2.50
N ASP A 60 6.78 13.22 -2.27
CA ASP A 60 6.89 13.81 -0.93
C ASP A 60 5.63 14.61 -0.58
N ALA A 61 4.72 13.99 0.18
CA ALA A 61 3.50 14.64 0.65
C ALA A 61 3.70 15.57 1.85
N TYR A 62 4.92 15.64 2.41
CA TYR A 62 5.27 16.64 3.42
C TYR A 62 5.52 18.02 2.82
N ARG A 63 5.82 18.09 1.52
CA ARG A 63 6.05 19.36 0.84
C ARG A 63 4.74 20.10 0.61
N VAL A 64 4.80 21.38 0.75
CA VAL A 64 3.70 22.30 0.43
C VAL A 64 3.67 22.57 -1.07
N GLU A 65 4.87 22.72 -1.66
CA GLU A 65 5.02 23.03 -3.07
C GLU A 65 4.47 21.90 -3.95
N ARG A 66 3.82 22.29 -5.02
CA ARG A 66 3.27 21.37 -6.03
C ARG A 66 4.39 20.80 -6.90
N ARG A 67 4.53 19.47 -6.87
CA ARG A 67 5.65 18.77 -7.54
C ARG A 67 5.65 18.95 -9.06
N PHE A 68 4.48 18.95 -9.68
CA PHE A 68 4.33 18.92 -11.14
C PHE A 68 4.01 20.29 -11.73
N SER A 69 4.08 21.34 -10.95
CA SER A 69 4.03 22.72 -11.40
C SER A 69 5.43 23.31 -11.52
N PRO A 70 5.68 24.30 -12.40
CA PRO A 70 6.93 25.06 -12.35
C PRO A 70 7.17 25.60 -10.94
N TYR A 71 8.42 25.60 -10.47
CA TYR A 71 8.74 25.99 -9.09
C TYR A 71 8.21 27.40 -8.72
N ALA A 72 8.34 28.36 -9.65
CA ALA A 72 7.81 29.72 -9.45
C ALA A 72 6.29 29.79 -9.21
N ASP A 73 5.55 28.75 -9.63
CA ASP A 73 4.09 28.68 -9.51
C ASP A 73 3.64 27.61 -8.48
N SER A 74 4.59 26.97 -7.78
CA SER A 74 4.29 25.79 -6.95
C SER A 74 3.81 26.13 -5.54
N SER A 75 3.96 27.37 -5.07
CA SER A 75 3.68 27.76 -3.68
C SER A 75 2.22 27.55 -3.27
N TRP A 76 1.98 27.48 -1.96
CA TRP A 76 0.64 27.34 -1.39
C TRP A 76 -0.33 28.46 -1.83
N GLU A 77 0.15 29.72 -1.90
CA GLU A 77 -0.64 30.88 -2.29
C GLU A 77 -1.17 30.76 -3.72
N LYS A 78 -0.43 30.05 -4.58
CA LYS A 78 -0.80 29.78 -5.98
C LYS A 78 -1.54 28.45 -6.16
N THR A 79 -1.85 27.75 -5.05
CA THR A 79 -2.55 26.46 -5.08
C THR A 79 -4.01 26.67 -5.53
N PRO A 80 -4.60 25.74 -6.32
CA PRO A 80 -5.99 25.78 -6.72
C PRO A 80 -6.95 25.85 -5.52
N ASP A 81 -8.09 26.52 -5.67
CA ASP A 81 -9.06 26.73 -4.58
C ASP A 81 -9.57 25.43 -3.95
N ALA A 82 -9.72 24.36 -4.76
CA ALA A 82 -10.11 23.05 -4.25
C ALA A 82 -9.17 22.52 -3.16
N ALA A 83 -7.86 22.78 -3.28
CA ALA A 83 -6.88 22.41 -2.25
C ALA A 83 -6.89 23.40 -1.07
N LYS A 84 -7.14 24.69 -1.32
CA LYS A 84 -7.23 25.73 -0.28
C LYS A 84 -8.41 25.53 0.68
N ASN A 85 -9.46 24.83 0.28
CA ASN A 85 -10.62 24.51 1.12
C ASN A 85 -10.28 23.75 2.40
N LEU A 86 -9.06 23.20 2.51
CA LEU A 86 -8.59 22.59 3.75
C LEU A 86 -8.19 23.59 4.84
N GLY A 87 -8.06 24.88 4.50
CA GLY A 87 -7.65 25.93 5.43
C GLY A 87 -6.20 25.82 5.93
N THR A 88 -5.42 24.90 5.38
CA THR A 88 -4.02 24.64 5.78
C THR A 88 -3.25 24.03 4.61
N PRO A 89 -1.95 24.37 4.44
CA PRO A 89 -1.10 23.69 3.46
C PRO A 89 -0.87 22.21 3.79
N ASN A 90 -1.07 21.79 5.04
CA ASN A 90 -0.87 20.41 5.45
C ASN A 90 -2.00 19.51 4.93
N ARG A 91 -1.64 18.51 4.16
CA ARG A 91 -2.55 17.50 3.59
C ARG A 91 -2.72 16.30 4.50
N TYR A 92 -2.08 16.32 5.66
CA TYR A 92 -2.08 15.29 6.70
C TYR A 92 -2.31 15.91 8.08
N GLY A 93 -2.38 15.10 9.11
CA GLY A 93 -2.56 15.59 10.48
C GLY A 93 -2.27 14.51 11.53
N ILE A 94 -2.58 14.83 12.77
CA ILE A 94 -2.44 13.91 13.90
C ILE A 94 -3.63 12.95 13.92
N ARG A 95 -3.41 11.68 14.27
CA ARG A 95 -4.44 10.65 14.54
C ARG A 95 -5.02 10.87 15.93
N ALA A 96 -5.86 11.90 16.09
CA ALA A 96 -6.26 12.37 17.40
C ALA A 96 -7.45 11.60 18.03
N ALA A 97 -8.30 10.96 17.21
CA ALA A 97 -9.59 10.44 17.66
C ALA A 97 -9.51 9.38 18.78
N ALA A 98 -8.38 8.64 18.87
CA ALA A 98 -8.17 7.59 19.86
C ALA A 98 -7.14 7.97 20.94
N LEU A 99 -6.75 9.24 21.01
CA LEU A 99 -5.72 9.74 21.92
C LEU A 99 -6.32 10.59 23.03
N SER A 100 -5.77 10.47 24.23
CA SER A 100 -6.02 11.41 25.33
C SER A 100 -5.37 12.77 25.04
N PRO A 101 -5.82 13.86 25.72
CA PRO A 101 -5.19 15.18 25.58
C PRO A 101 -3.68 15.17 25.82
N PHE A 102 -3.20 14.42 26.81
CA PHE A 102 -1.76 14.27 27.07
C PHE A 102 -1.02 13.60 25.91
N GLU A 103 -1.60 12.54 25.33
CA GLU A 103 -1.02 11.85 24.18
C GLU A 103 -1.01 12.73 22.93
N ILE A 104 -2.06 13.55 22.73
CA ILE A 104 -2.09 14.53 21.63
C ILE A 104 -0.92 15.51 21.76
N GLU A 105 -0.70 16.08 22.97
CA GLU A 105 0.42 16.98 23.21
C GLU A 105 1.78 16.30 22.97
N ARG A 106 1.90 15.04 23.40
CA ARG A 106 3.10 14.24 23.16
C ARG A 106 3.37 14.04 21.68
N VAL A 107 2.37 13.58 20.89
CA VAL A 107 2.59 13.23 19.48
C VAL A 107 2.77 14.45 18.57
N ARG A 108 2.15 15.60 18.88
CA ARG A 108 2.34 16.82 18.10
C ARG A 108 3.77 17.37 18.23
N GLY A 109 4.47 17.04 19.31
CA GLY A 109 5.89 17.32 19.50
C GLY A 109 6.83 16.30 18.85
N GLY A 110 6.32 15.34 18.07
CA GLY A 110 7.14 14.28 17.43
C GLY A 110 7.28 13.02 18.27
N GLY A 111 6.48 12.86 19.35
CA GLY A 111 6.56 11.76 20.30
C GLY A 111 5.81 10.48 19.94
N TRP A 112 5.54 10.21 18.65
CA TRP A 112 5.03 8.91 18.24
C TRP A 112 6.08 7.82 18.47
N ASP A 113 5.64 6.74 19.13
CA ASP A 113 6.36 5.47 19.14
C ASP A 113 5.50 4.37 18.51
N LEU A 114 6.11 3.24 18.19
CA LEU A 114 5.43 2.14 17.52
C LEU A 114 4.29 1.54 18.39
N PRO A 115 4.45 1.29 19.71
CA PRO A 115 3.37 0.79 20.56
C PRO A 115 2.12 1.69 20.58
N LEU A 116 2.31 3.01 20.63
CA LEU A 116 1.21 3.95 20.59
C LEU A 116 0.50 3.92 19.21
N LEU A 117 1.26 3.86 18.13
CA LEU A 117 0.71 3.78 16.78
C LEU A 117 -0.04 2.45 16.56
N GLN A 118 0.49 1.34 17.05
CA GLN A 118 -0.17 0.01 17.02
C GLN A 118 -1.49 -0.03 17.79
N ARG A 119 -1.65 0.83 18.81
CA ARG A 119 -2.91 0.97 19.55
C ARG A 119 -3.99 1.67 18.72
N VAL A 120 -3.60 2.57 17.83
CA VAL A 120 -4.50 3.45 17.07
C VAL A 120 -4.84 2.87 15.70
N VAL A 121 -3.85 2.29 15.00
CA VAL A 121 -4.01 1.82 13.61
C VAL A 121 -4.44 0.35 13.60
N ASP A 122 -5.56 0.08 12.94
CA ASP A 122 -6.13 -1.26 12.80
C ASP A 122 -6.83 -1.51 11.45
N GLN A 123 -6.80 -0.54 10.52
CA GLN A 123 -7.43 -0.68 9.20
C GLN A 123 -6.44 -0.37 8.08
N PHE A 124 -6.56 -1.12 6.97
CA PHE A 124 -5.90 -0.84 5.70
C PHE A 124 -6.96 -0.65 4.62
N VAL A 125 -7.08 0.56 4.06
CA VAL A 125 -8.12 0.92 3.09
C VAL A 125 -7.53 0.95 1.68
N LEU A 126 -8.10 0.13 0.81
CA LEU A 126 -7.72 -0.01 -0.59
C LEU A 126 -8.57 0.91 -1.47
N HIS A 127 -7.90 1.65 -2.35
CA HIS A 127 -8.51 2.49 -3.38
C HIS A 127 -7.99 2.07 -4.75
N TYR A 128 -8.73 2.37 -5.82
CA TYR A 128 -8.16 2.56 -7.15
C TYR A 128 -8.12 4.05 -7.47
N ASP A 129 -7.11 4.49 -8.21
CA ASP A 129 -6.80 5.91 -8.36
C ASP A 129 -7.53 6.62 -9.51
N VAL A 130 -8.16 5.88 -10.44
CA VAL A 130 -8.77 6.40 -11.69
C VAL A 130 -7.77 7.22 -12.55
N CYS A 131 -6.50 7.16 -12.22
CA CYS A 131 -5.42 7.91 -12.86
C CYS A 131 -4.53 7.02 -13.73
N GLY A 132 -4.52 5.72 -13.42
CA GLY A 132 -3.82 4.67 -14.15
C GLY A 132 -2.32 4.62 -13.93
N ILE A 133 -1.68 5.65 -13.35
CA ILE A 133 -0.27 5.70 -12.92
C ILE A 133 -0.12 6.59 -11.68
N SER A 134 0.80 6.23 -10.80
CA SER A 134 1.03 6.93 -9.52
C SER A 134 1.42 8.40 -9.67
N LYS A 135 2.17 8.75 -10.72
CA LYS A 135 2.51 10.16 -11.04
C LYS A 135 1.26 11.04 -11.17
N VAL A 136 0.27 10.58 -11.94
CA VAL A 136 -0.96 11.34 -12.16
C VAL A 136 -1.79 11.35 -10.88
N CYS A 137 -1.86 10.25 -10.17
CA CYS A 137 -2.55 10.15 -8.89
C CYS A 137 -2.00 11.13 -7.86
N PHE A 138 -0.67 11.20 -7.68
CA PHE A 138 -0.05 12.15 -6.77
C PHE A 138 -0.36 13.60 -7.16
N ASN A 139 -0.25 13.95 -8.45
CA ASN A 139 -0.62 15.27 -8.94
C ASN A 139 -2.07 15.64 -8.59
N VAL A 140 -3.00 14.72 -8.83
CA VAL A 140 -4.44 14.95 -8.54
C VAL A 140 -4.67 15.09 -7.03
N LEU A 141 -4.16 14.17 -6.21
CA LEU A 141 -4.40 14.20 -4.77
C LEU A 141 -3.69 15.38 -4.11
N HIS A 142 -2.38 15.47 -4.30
CA HIS A 142 -1.54 16.44 -3.60
C HIS A 142 -1.65 17.84 -4.21
N ASP A 143 -1.40 17.98 -5.54
CA ASP A 143 -1.23 19.29 -6.16
C ASP A 143 -2.57 20.00 -6.44
N GLN A 144 -3.65 19.22 -6.73
CA GLN A 144 -4.93 19.77 -7.15
C GLN A 144 -6.01 19.74 -6.07
N ARG A 145 -6.04 18.68 -5.21
CA ARG A 145 -7.15 18.45 -4.26
C ARG A 145 -6.76 18.63 -2.80
N GLY A 146 -5.48 18.77 -2.47
CA GLY A 146 -5.01 18.89 -1.08
C GLY A 146 -5.30 17.66 -0.23
N LEU A 147 -5.34 16.48 -0.84
CA LEU A 147 -5.52 15.19 -0.20
C LEU A 147 -4.19 14.46 -0.07
N SER A 148 -4.19 13.33 0.65
CA SER A 148 -3.02 12.47 0.81
C SER A 148 -3.42 11.02 1.01
N VAL A 149 -2.50 10.13 0.73
CA VAL A 149 -2.57 8.70 1.01
C VAL A 149 -1.18 8.24 1.45
N HIS A 150 -1.07 7.16 2.21
CA HIS A 150 0.24 6.70 2.69
C HIS A 150 1.05 6.02 1.59
N PHE A 151 0.35 5.25 0.73
CA PHE A 151 0.96 4.48 -0.33
C PHE A 151 0.28 4.71 -1.68
N MET A 152 1.08 4.63 -2.74
CA MET A 152 0.61 4.48 -4.11
C MET A 152 1.28 3.23 -4.69
N LEU A 153 0.51 2.40 -5.41
CA LEU A 153 0.99 1.18 -6.05
C LEU A 153 0.88 1.32 -7.56
N ASP A 154 2.01 1.49 -8.22
CA ASP A 154 2.04 1.66 -9.67
C ASP A 154 1.86 0.33 -10.42
N ILE A 155 1.59 0.42 -11.72
CA ILE A 155 1.28 -0.73 -12.59
C ILE A 155 2.41 -1.76 -12.67
N ASP A 156 3.66 -1.34 -12.44
CA ASP A 156 4.87 -2.18 -12.42
C ASP A 156 5.15 -2.85 -11.06
N GLY A 157 4.22 -2.71 -10.10
CA GLY A 157 4.36 -3.25 -8.75
C GLY A 157 5.21 -2.39 -7.80
N THR A 158 5.69 -1.24 -8.25
CA THR A 158 6.41 -0.31 -7.37
C THR A 158 5.46 0.35 -6.38
N ILE A 159 5.81 0.28 -5.10
CA ILE A 159 5.10 1.00 -4.03
C ILE A 159 5.82 2.32 -3.79
N TYR A 160 5.08 3.42 -3.83
CA TYR A 160 5.54 4.72 -3.37
C TYR A 160 4.97 4.99 -1.98
N GLN A 161 5.82 5.19 -0.99
CA GLN A 161 5.38 5.70 0.31
C GLN A 161 5.53 7.21 0.34
N THR A 162 4.41 7.92 0.56
CA THR A 162 4.36 9.39 0.49
C THR A 162 4.44 10.07 1.85
N LEU A 163 4.08 9.34 2.93
CA LEU A 163 4.04 9.78 4.33
C LEU A 163 4.44 8.63 5.26
N ASP A 164 5.04 8.96 6.41
CA ASP A 164 5.17 8.01 7.52
C ASP A 164 3.76 7.57 7.99
N LEU A 165 3.61 6.31 8.37
CA LEU A 165 2.32 5.75 8.78
C LEU A 165 1.76 6.35 10.08
N LYS A 166 2.57 7.11 10.83
CA LYS A 166 2.13 7.89 11.99
C LYS A 166 1.16 9.02 11.61
N GLU A 167 1.28 9.52 10.38
CA GLU A 167 0.44 10.62 9.93
C GLU A 167 -1.01 10.16 9.66
N ARG A 168 -1.95 11.04 9.91
CA ARG A 168 -3.33 10.88 9.50
C ARG A 168 -3.47 11.40 8.07
N ALA A 169 -3.40 10.53 7.09
CA ALA A 169 -3.68 10.89 5.70
C ALA A 169 -5.18 11.20 5.49
N ARG A 170 -5.50 11.92 4.42
CA ARG A 170 -6.87 12.35 4.08
C ARG A 170 -7.37 11.60 2.86
N HIS A 171 -7.85 10.36 3.05
CA HIS A 171 -8.26 9.46 1.96
C HIS A 171 -9.61 8.75 2.16
N ALA A 172 -10.04 8.51 3.42
CA ALA A 172 -11.20 7.66 3.72
C ALA A 172 -12.08 8.20 4.86
N THR A 173 -12.25 9.52 4.95
CA THR A 173 -13.13 10.23 5.89
C THR A 173 -13.08 9.71 7.34
N ILE A 174 -14.11 8.94 7.77
CA ILE A 174 -14.23 8.43 9.14
C ILE A 174 -13.13 7.42 9.50
N SER A 175 -12.52 6.75 8.51
CA SER A 175 -11.42 5.80 8.73
C SER A 175 -10.05 6.48 8.82
N ASN A 176 -9.89 7.76 8.48
CA ASN A 176 -8.58 8.42 8.40
C ASN A 176 -7.74 8.31 9.69
N ASP A 177 -8.39 8.40 10.87
CA ASP A 177 -7.67 8.36 12.15
C ASP A 177 -7.09 6.99 12.48
N ARG A 178 -7.72 5.90 12.02
CA ARG A 178 -7.35 4.52 12.36
C ARG A 178 -6.84 3.69 11.19
N SER A 179 -6.77 4.28 9.97
CA SER A 179 -6.40 3.52 8.77
C SER A 179 -5.09 3.98 8.15
N ILE A 180 -4.51 3.05 7.41
CA ILE A 180 -3.51 3.27 6.38
C ILE A 180 -4.24 3.19 5.04
N GLY A 181 -3.91 4.05 4.08
CA GLY A 181 -4.51 4.05 2.74
C GLY A 181 -3.50 3.77 1.65
N ILE A 182 -3.96 3.12 0.58
CA ILE A 182 -3.22 2.90 -0.66
C ILE A 182 -4.08 3.23 -1.87
N GLU A 183 -3.54 4.01 -2.79
CA GLU A 183 -4.09 4.22 -4.14
C GLU A 183 -3.42 3.25 -5.11
N ILE A 184 -4.20 2.42 -5.77
CA ILE A 184 -3.71 1.41 -6.72
C ILE A 184 -3.95 1.95 -8.14
N ALA A 185 -2.88 2.05 -8.92
CA ALA A 185 -2.94 2.51 -10.31
C ALA A 185 -3.82 1.59 -11.14
N ASN A 186 -5.04 2.06 -11.44
CA ASN A 186 -6.04 1.35 -12.23
C ASN A 186 -7.09 2.36 -12.69
N MET A 187 -7.56 2.25 -13.92
CA MET A 187 -8.54 3.19 -14.46
C MET A 187 -9.93 3.09 -13.81
N GLY A 188 -10.10 2.14 -12.88
CA GLY A 188 -11.30 2.02 -12.09
C GLY A 188 -12.43 1.23 -12.76
N ALA A 189 -13.59 1.29 -12.13
CA ALA A 189 -14.79 0.56 -12.52
C ALA A 189 -15.87 1.49 -13.05
N TYR A 190 -16.56 1.07 -14.10
CA TYR A 190 -17.57 1.86 -14.81
C TYR A 190 -18.84 1.05 -15.03
N PRO A 191 -20.00 1.72 -15.17
CA PRO A 191 -21.21 1.04 -15.65
C PRO A 191 -20.96 0.41 -17.03
N PRO A 192 -21.60 -0.74 -17.34
CA PRO A 192 -21.37 -1.46 -18.60
C PRO A 192 -21.59 -0.62 -19.88
N LYS A 193 -22.35 0.47 -19.76
CA LYS A 193 -22.64 1.41 -20.88
C LYS A 193 -21.58 2.50 -21.08
N ASP A 194 -20.66 2.67 -20.14
CA ASP A 194 -19.67 3.76 -20.15
C ASP A 194 -18.25 3.20 -19.97
N THR A 195 -17.73 2.57 -21.01
CA THR A 195 -16.44 1.89 -20.98
C THR A 195 -15.36 2.52 -21.85
N LYS A 196 -15.60 3.70 -22.43
CA LYS A 196 -14.67 4.36 -23.36
C LYS A 196 -13.25 4.49 -22.80
N VAL A 197 -13.15 4.89 -21.54
CA VAL A 197 -11.84 5.04 -20.89
C VAL A 197 -11.11 3.69 -20.76
N LEU A 198 -11.85 2.62 -20.50
CA LEU A 198 -11.28 1.27 -20.44
C LEU A 198 -10.82 0.81 -21.85
N ASP A 199 -11.55 1.17 -22.91
CA ASP A 199 -11.16 0.85 -24.28
C ASP A 199 -9.91 1.63 -24.71
N GLU A 200 -9.75 2.88 -24.27
CA GLU A 200 -8.56 3.70 -24.52
C GLU A 200 -7.32 3.14 -23.83
N TRP A 201 -7.43 2.78 -22.56
CA TRP A 201 -6.30 2.38 -21.73
C TRP A 201 -5.91 0.91 -21.88
N TYR A 202 -6.84 0.04 -22.28
CA TYR A 202 -6.62 -1.40 -22.37
C TYR A 202 -6.90 -1.96 -23.78
N PRO A 203 -6.18 -1.46 -24.80
CA PRO A 203 -6.27 -2.03 -26.14
C PRO A 203 -5.77 -3.47 -26.13
N LYS A 204 -6.14 -4.21 -27.19
CA LYS A 204 -5.68 -5.59 -27.40
C LYS A 204 -4.50 -5.61 -28.37
N ASP A 205 -3.55 -6.48 -28.12
CA ASP A 205 -2.46 -6.77 -29.04
C ASP A 205 -2.90 -7.71 -30.18
N ALA A 206 -1.98 -8.08 -31.05
CA ALA A 206 -2.23 -8.98 -32.19
C ALA A 206 -2.74 -10.39 -31.79
N THR A 207 -2.52 -10.78 -30.52
CA THR A 207 -3.02 -12.05 -29.97
C THR A 207 -4.40 -11.92 -29.31
N GLY A 208 -4.96 -10.71 -29.30
CA GLY A 208 -6.26 -10.42 -28.68
C GLY A 208 -6.17 -10.17 -27.16
N ARG A 209 -4.99 -10.15 -26.58
CA ARG A 209 -4.80 -9.92 -25.12
C ARG A 209 -4.71 -8.44 -24.80
N PRO A 210 -5.40 -7.97 -23.72
CA PRO A 210 -5.31 -6.59 -23.29
C PRO A 210 -3.92 -6.26 -22.73
N TYR A 211 -3.51 -5.01 -22.91
CA TYR A 211 -2.34 -4.45 -22.25
C TYR A 211 -2.63 -3.00 -21.83
N ILE A 212 -1.88 -2.48 -20.86
CA ILE A 212 -2.04 -1.10 -20.40
C ILE A 212 -1.27 -0.19 -21.35
N ARG A 213 -2.00 0.70 -22.03
CA ARG A 213 -1.45 1.75 -22.88
C ARG A 213 -1.57 3.08 -22.17
N ILE A 214 -0.45 3.58 -21.66
CA ILE A 214 -0.40 4.91 -21.06
C ILE A 214 -0.51 5.95 -22.18
N PRO A 215 -1.52 6.86 -22.17
CA PRO A 215 -1.67 7.87 -23.21
C PRO A 215 -0.47 8.81 -23.25
N ALA A 216 0.05 9.08 -24.47
CA ALA A 216 1.22 9.93 -24.68
C ALA A 216 1.08 11.35 -24.10
N ARG A 217 -0.15 11.88 -23.97
CA ARG A 217 -0.44 13.18 -23.34
C ARG A 217 0.02 13.28 -21.88
N LEU A 218 0.25 12.15 -21.20
CA LEU A 218 0.72 12.12 -19.80
C LEU A 218 2.25 12.24 -19.68
N GLY A 219 2.95 12.26 -20.82
CA GLY A 219 4.42 12.31 -20.87
C GLY A 219 5.07 11.08 -20.24
N ASP A 220 6.28 11.26 -19.71
CA ASP A 220 6.98 10.19 -19.00
C ASP A 220 6.16 9.70 -17.80
N PRO A 221 5.79 8.40 -17.74
CA PRO A 221 5.03 7.84 -16.64
C PRO A 221 5.82 7.72 -15.33
N MET A 222 7.15 7.83 -15.39
CA MET A 222 8.07 7.69 -14.24
C MET A 222 8.03 6.29 -13.58
N LEU A 223 7.72 5.25 -14.34
CA LEU A 223 7.77 3.87 -13.84
C LEU A 223 9.21 3.48 -13.45
N GLN A 224 9.36 2.71 -12.40
CA GLN A 224 10.68 2.26 -11.90
C GLN A 224 11.24 1.08 -12.70
N VAL A 225 10.41 0.37 -13.46
CA VAL A 225 10.83 -0.70 -14.37
C VAL A 225 10.90 -0.15 -15.79
N PRO A 226 12.10 0.06 -16.36
CA PRO A 226 12.24 0.59 -17.70
C PRO A 226 11.54 -0.30 -18.74
N GLY A 227 10.78 0.32 -19.64
CA GLY A 227 10.10 -0.40 -20.72
C GLY A 227 8.97 -1.33 -20.28
N PHE A 228 8.49 -1.21 -19.05
CA PHE A 228 7.40 -2.03 -18.53
C PHE A 228 6.10 -1.82 -19.33
N VAL A 229 5.50 -2.94 -19.76
CA VAL A 229 4.18 -2.97 -20.39
C VAL A 229 3.27 -3.84 -19.53
N GLY A 230 2.43 -3.20 -18.71
CA GLY A 230 1.51 -3.89 -17.83
C GLY A 230 0.41 -4.63 -18.58
N ARG A 231 -0.02 -5.76 -18.02
CA ARG A 231 -1.20 -6.51 -18.48
C ARG A 231 -2.10 -6.83 -17.28
N PRO A 232 -3.42 -6.75 -17.44
CA PRO A 232 -4.32 -7.27 -16.41
C PRO A 232 -4.03 -8.73 -16.10
N ALA A 233 -4.11 -9.14 -14.83
CA ALA A 233 -3.89 -10.54 -14.42
C ALA A 233 -4.95 -11.48 -15.02
N ARG A 234 -6.17 -10.98 -15.23
CA ARG A 234 -7.23 -11.65 -16.01
C ARG A 234 -7.47 -10.86 -17.29
N ASP A 235 -7.38 -11.51 -18.44
CA ASP A 235 -7.53 -10.86 -19.75
C ASP A 235 -8.96 -10.28 -19.95
N ALA A 236 -9.98 -10.98 -19.47
CA ALA A 236 -11.35 -10.52 -19.53
C ALA A 236 -11.60 -9.41 -18.49
N ARG A 237 -12.44 -8.42 -18.85
CA ARG A 237 -13.00 -7.49 -17.88
C ARG A 237 -13.79 -8.24 -16.82
N VAL A 238 -13.62 -7.84 -15.59
CA VAL A 238 -14.36 -8.37 -14.45
C VAL A 238 -15.63 -7.57 -14.26
N THR A 239 -16.76 -8.28 -14.15
CA THR A 239 -18.05 -7.70 -13.83
C THR A 239 -18.41 -7.99 -12.38
N GLY A 240 -19.10 -7.09 -11.73
CA GLY A 240 -19.58 -7.30 -10.37
C GLY A 240 -20.46 -6.16 -9.90
N ASN A 241 -21.10 -6.35 -8.75
CA ASN A 241 -21.99 -5.37 -8.16
C ASN A 241 -21.34 -4.78 -6.90
N VAL A 242 -21.16 -3.46 -6.87
CA VAL A 242 -20.64 -2.72 -5.71
C VAL A 242 -21.61 -1.56 -5.44
N GLN A 243 -22.00 -1.38 -4.20
CA GLN A 243 -22.99 -0.36 -3.78
C GLN A 243 -24.28 -0.42 -4.62
N ARG A 244 -24.73 -1.65 -4.95
CA ARG A 244 -25.92 -1.91 -5.79
C ARG A 244 -25.80 -1.39 -7.23
N THR A 245 -24.57 -1.11 -7.69
CA THR A 245 -24.27 -0.64 -9.05
C THR A 245 -23.52 -1.75 -9.79
N ASP A 246 -24.00 -2.13 -10.96
CA ASP A 246 -23.32 -3.06 -11.85
C ASP A 246 -22.16 -2.37 -12.53
N LEU A 247 -20.98 -2.95 -12.41
CA LEU A 247 -19.72 -2.38 -12.83
C LEU A 247 -18.91 -3.37 -13.65
N VAL A 248 -18.08 -2.82 -14.55
CA VAL A 248 -17.02 -3.53 -15.26
C VAL A 248 -15.70 -2.85 -15.01
N GLN A 249 -14.62 -3.62 -14.88
CA GLN A 249 -13.28 -3.14 -14.56
C GLN A 249 -12.25 -4.07 -15.18
N HIS A 250 -11.09 -3.54 -15.60
CA HIS A 250 -9.90 -4.37 -15.84
C HIS A 250 -9.18 -4.69 -14.55
N ASP A 251 -8.64 -5.90 -14.50
CA ASP A 251 -7.91 -6.40 -13.33
C ASP A 251 -6.59 -5.64 -13.10
N LEU A 252 -6.06 -5.76 -11.89
CA LEU A 252 -4.71 -5.34 -11.56
C LEU A 252 -3.68 -6.18 -12.32
N THR A 253 -2.44 -5.67 -12.41
CA THR A 253 -1.33 -6.46 -12.96
C THR A 253 -0.89 -7.54 -11.97
N PRO A 254 -0.25 -8.63 -12.44
CA PRO A 254 0.36 -9.62 -11.55
C PRO A 254 1.38 -9.00 -10.60
N GLU A 255 2.12 -7.99 -11.05
CA GLU A 255 3.13 -7.23 -10.30
C GLU A 255 2.47 -6.44 -9.16
N GLN A 256 1.34 -5.78 -9.43
CA GLN A 256 0.57 -5.10 -8.39
C GLN A 256 0.06 -6.08 -7.32
N TYR A 257 -0.46 -7.24 -7.73
CA TYR A 257 -0.88 -8.26 -6.76
C TYR A 257 0.27 -8.77 -5.92
N ALA A 258 1.43 -9.04 -6.52
CA ALA A 258 2.60 -9.52 -5.79
C ALA A 258 3.07 -8.50 -4.74
N ALA A 259 3.11 -7.22 -5.08
CA ALA A 259 3.48 -6.14 -4.18
C ALA A 259 2.42 -5.92 -3.07
N LEU A 260 1.12 -5.92 -3.44
CA LEU A 260 0.01 -5.73 -2.49
C LEU A 260 -0.06 -6.85 -1.45
N VAL A 261 0.18 -8.10 -1.85
CA VAL A 261 0.28 -9.26 -0.94
C VAL A 261 1.33 -9.04 0.12
N LYS A 262 2.55 -8.65 -0.29
CA LYS A 262 3.67 -8.43 0.62
C LYS A 262 3.47 -7.24 1.54
N LEU A 263 2.98 -6.12 1.00
CA LEU A 263 2.64 -4.95 1.81
C LEU A 263 1.56 -5.28 2.85
N THR A 264 0.49 -5.97 2.44
CA THR A 264 -0.59 -6.40 3.35
C THR A 264 -0.04 -7.28 4.48
N ALA A 265 0.83 -8.25 4.16
CA ALA A 265 1.47 -9.09 5.15
C ALA A 265 2.34 -8.28 6.13
N ALA A 266 3.14 -7.34 5.61
CA ALA A 266 3.97 -6.46 6.44
C ALA A 266 3.11 -5.63 7.39
N LEU A 267 2.04 -5.00 6.90
CA LEU A 267 1.14 -4.19 7.72
C LEU A 267 0.43 -5.02 8.81
N CYS A 268 -0.11 -6.20 8.47
CA CYS A 268 -0.74 -7.09 9.45
C CYS A 268 0.25 -7.60 10.52
N ARG A 269 1.55 -7.74 10.18
CA ARG A 269 2.59 -8.09 11.16
C ARG A 269 2.96 -6.92 12.05
N ILE A 270 3.05 -5.71 11.48
CA ILE A 270 3.42 -4.49 12.22
C ILE A 270 2.26 -4.04 13.13
N PHE A 271 1.02 -4.15 12.68
CA PHE A 271 -0.18 -3.69 13.40
C PHE A 271 -1.04 -4.88 13.85
N PRO A 272 -0.85 -5.39 15.07
CA PRO A 272 -1.49 -6.64 15.53
C PRO A 272 -3.03 -6.55 15.66
N LYS A 273 -3.60 -5.34 15.71
CA LYS A 273 -5.05 -5.14 15.66
C LYS A 273 -5.64 -5.24 14.25
N MET A 274 -4.79 -5.19 13.22
CA MET A 274 -5.19 -5.34 11.83
C MET A 274 -5.21 -6.83 11.49
N THR A 275 -6.40 -7.42 11.49
CA THR A 275 -6.56 -8.82 11.07
C THR A 275 -6.25 -8.95 9.57
N CYS A 276 -5.56 -10.03 9.19
CA CYS A 276 -5.32 -10.33 7.77
C CYS A 276 -6.58 -10.96 7.16
N ASP A 277 -7.65 -10.17 7.06
CA ASP A 277 -8.93 -10.53 6.45
C ASP A 277 -9.69 -9.28 5.99
N TYR A 278 -10.77 -9.49 5.23
CA TYR A 278 -11.66 -8.46 4.72
C TYR A 278 -13.11 -8.71 5.17
N PRO A 279 -14.03 -7.72 5.10
CA PRO A 279 -15.41 -7.89 5.54
C PRO A 279 -16.14 -8.96 4.76
N ARG A 280 -16.71 -9.94 5.50
CA ARG A 280 -17.50 -11.05 4.97
C ARG A 280 -18.90 -11.05 5.59
N ASP A 281 -19.87 -11.48 4.81
CA ASP A 281 -21.23 -11.74 5.33
C ASP A 281 -21.28 -13.07 6.10
N ALA A 282 -22.45 -13.42 6.62
CA ALA A 282 -22.66 -14.65 7.36
C ALA A 282 -22.42 -15.94 6.52
N ALA A 283 -22.42 -15.84 5.19
CA ALA A 283 -22.11 -16.94 4.28
C ALA A 283 -20.63 -16.95 3.87
N GLY A 284 -19.80 -16.08 4.48
CA GLY A 284 -18.36 -15.96 4.18
C GLY A 284 -18.04 -15.23 2.89
N LYS A 285 -19.01 -14.60 2.23
CA LYS A 285 -18.81 -13.84 0.99
C LYS A 285 -18.40 -12.41 1.29
N LEU A 286 -17.63 -11.83 0.35
CA LEU A 286 -17.27 -10.42 0.40
C LEU A 286 -18.51 -9.53 0.51
N VAL A 287 -18.52 -8.64 1.49
CA VAL A 287 -19.50 -7.54 1.58
C VAL A 287 -19.11 -6.47 0.55
N THR A 288 -20.01 -6.12 -0.37
CA THR A 288 -19.72 -5.15 -1.45
C THR A 288 -20.45 -3.82 -1.26
N THR A 289 -20.86 -3.53 -0.03
CA THR A 289 -21.54 -2.27 0.34
C THR A 289 -20.90 -1.65 1.58
N LYS A 290 -21.27 -0.40 1.88
CA LYS A 290 -20.85 0.23 3.14
C LYS A 290 -21.25 -0.65 4.31
N LEU A 291 -20.31 -0.83 5.25
CA LEU A 291 -20.59 -1.53 6.50
C LEU A 291 -21.52 -0.70 7.39
N PRO A 292 -22.43 -1.34 8.16
CA PRO A 292 -23.10 -0.68 9.26
C PRO A 292 -22.08 -0.05 10.21
N ASP A 293 -22.39 1.09 10.80
CA ASP A 293 -21.44 1.87 11.58
C ASP A 293 -20.83 1.08 12.75
N GLU A 294 -21.63 0.26 13.45
CA GLU A 294 -21.13 -0.59 14.53
C GLU A 294 -20.21 -1.71 14.03
N THR A 295 -20.54 -2.30 12.87
CA THR A 295 -19.65 -3.29 12.21
C THR A 295 -18.34 -2.65 11.79
N TRP A 296 -18.38 -1.46 11.18
CA TRP A 296 -17.19 -0.70 10.81
C TRP A 296 -16.32 -0.35 12.03
N LYS A 297 -16.94 0.09 13.13
CA LYS A 297 -16.21 0.40 14.38
C LYS A 297 -15.48 -0.82 14.95
N ALA A 298 -16.12 -1.98 14.92
CA ALA A 298 -15.59 -3.23 15.45
C ALA A 298 -14.55 -3.88 14.51
N PHE A 299 -14.57 -3.55 13.22
CA PHE A 299 -13.72 -4.22 12.24
C PHE A 299 -12.30 -3.62 12.21
N GLY A 300 -11.30 -4.48 12.45
CA GLY A 300 -9.90 -4.21 12.19
C GLY A 300 -9.37 -5.17 11.12
N GLY A 301 -8.91 -4.64 9.98
CA GLY A 301 -8.43 -5.45 8.86
C GLY A 301 -8.39 -4.67 7.54
N VAL A 302 -8.47 -5.38 6.41
CA VAL A 302 -8.36 -4.80 5.07
C VAL A 302 -9.73 -4.43 4.53
N LEU A 303 -9.93 -3.17 4.17
CA LEU A 303 -11.19 -2.59 3.70
C LEU A 303 -11.05 -2.07 2.26
N GLY A 304 -12.12 -2.10 1.48
CA GLY A 304 -12.27 -1.20 0.34
C GLY A 304 -12.91 0.12 0.78
N HIS A 305 -12.70 1.18 0.03
CA HIS A 305 -13.31 2.48 0.33
C HIS A 305 -14.85 2.41 0.35
N TYR A 306 -15.44 1.55 -0.46
CA TYR A 306 -16.89 1.31 -0.46
C TYR A 306 -17.41 0.69 0.87
N HIS A 307 -16.56 0.05 1.68
CA HIS A 307 -16.95 -0.39 3.03
C HIS A 307 -17.11 0.78 4.01
N VAL A 308 -16.50 1.94 3.70
CA VAL A 308 -16.46 3.13 4.55
C VAL A 308 -17.52 4.15 4.18
N GLN A 309 -17.80 4.32 2.86
CA GLN A 309 -18.68 5.37 2.34
C GLN A 309 -19.63 4.83 1.25
N THR A 310 -20.89 5.27 1.30
CA THR A 310 -21.95 4.83 0.37
C THR A 310 -21.76 5.34 -1.07
N ASN A 311 -21.05 6.45 -1.24
CA ASN A 311 -20.78 7.07 -2.54
C ASN A 311 -19.45 6.64 -3.18
N LYS A 312 -18.86 5.57 -2.68
CA LYS A 312 -17.58 5.01 -3.14
C LYS A 312 -17.77 3.61 -3.69
N ILE A 313 -17.05 3.32 -4.77
CA ILE A 313 -17.09 2.02 -5.43
C ILE A 313 -15.70 1.37 -5.53
N ASP A 314 -14.63 2.11 -5.18
CA ASP A 314 -13.25 1.63 -5.16
C ASP A 314 -12.98 0.68 -3.97
N PRO A 315 -12.16 -0.34 -4.15
CA PRO A 315 -11.30 -0.68 -5.29
C PRO A 315 -12.00 -1.46 -6.44
N GLY A 316 -13.32 -1.50 -6.47
CA GLY A 316 -14.12 -2.07 -7.54
C GLY A 316 -14.24 -3.61 -7.51
N PRO A 317 -14.94 -4.18 -8.51
CA PRO A 317 -15.20 -5.62 -8.56
C PRO A 317 -14.00 -6.46 -9.02
N ALA A 318 -12.98 -5.85 -9.64
CA ALA A 318 -11.85 -6.60 -10.18
C ALA A 318 -10.82 -6.99 -9.13
N LEU A 319 -10.76 -6.33 -7.97
CA LEU A 319 -9.82 -6.73 -6.92
C LEU A 319 -10.10 -8.16 -6.47
N ASP A 320 -9.11 -9.04 -6.64
CA ASP A 320 -9.15 -10.41 -6.12
C ASP A 320 -8.74 -10.42 -4.63
N TRP A 321 -9.73 -10.23 -3.78
CA TRP A 321 -9.57 -10.18 -2.33
C TRP A 321 -8.94 -11.45 -1.77
N ASP A 322 -9.39 -12.62 -2.25
CA ASP A 322 -8.86 -13.90 -1.79
C ASP A 322 -7.39 -14.08 -2.18
N ARG A 323 -7.00 -13.65 -3.37
CA ARG A 323 -5.60 -13.66 -3.81
C ARG A 323 -4.72 -12.83 -2.88
N VAL A 324 -5.15 -11.62 -2.53
CA VAL A 324 -4.41 -10.72 -1.64
C VAL A 324 -4.33 -11.30 -0.23
N ILE A 325 -5.45 -11.66 0.37
CA ILE A 325 -5.50 -12.09 1.77
C ILE A 325 -4.88 -13.46 1.98
N ARG A 326 -5.17 -14.46 1.14
CA ARG A 326 -4.50 -15.77 1.23
C ARG A 326 -3.00 -15.66 0.94
N GLY A 327 -2.61 -14.80 -0.01
CA GLY A 327 -1.22 -14.49 -0.25
C GLY A 327 -0.53 -13.92 0.99
N ALA A 328 -1.11 -12.88 1.59
CA ALA A 328 -0.58 -12.26 2.80
C ALA A 328 -0.53 -13.22 3.99
N ARG A 329 -1.55 -14.06 4.17
CA ARG A 329 -1.58 -15.09 5.23
C ARG A 329 -0.47 -16.13 5.05
N ARG A 330 -0.16 -16.54 3.81
CA ARG A 330 0.99 -17.41 3.51
C ARG A 330 2.32 -16.75 3.90
N GLU A 331 2.51 -15.48 3.53
CA GLU A 331 3.71 -14.70 3.93
C GLU A 331 3.85 -14.59 5.47
N LEU A 332 2.73 -14.58 6.18
CA LEU A 332 2.67 -14.57 7.65
C LEU A 332 2.85 -15.96 8.29
N GLY A 333 2.80 -17.04 7.50
CA GLY A 333 2.82 -18.42 8.01
C GLY A 333 1.52 -18.83 8.72
N LEU A 334 0.40 -18.12 8.47
CA LEU A 334 -0.88 -18.39 9.13
C LEU A 334 -1.62 -19.60 8.55
N ASP A 335 -1.44 -19.91 7.28
CA ASP A 335 -2.12 -21.02 6.59
C ASP A 335 -1.42 -22.37 6.79
N ALA A 336 -0.19 -22.41 7.36
CA ALA A 336 0.55 -23.64 7.63
C ALA A 336 0.03 -24.42 8.85
N ARG A 337 -0.68 -23.78 9.78
CA ARG A 337 -1.13 -24.40 11.04
C ARG A 337 -2.41 -25.24 10.94
N THR A 338 -3.12 -25.20 9.82
CA THR A 338 -4.37 -25.96 9.63
C THR A 338 -4.14 -27.42 9.16
N LYS A 339 -2.91 -27.80 8.78
CA LYS A 339 -2.59 -29.18 8.36
C LYS A 339 -2.19 -30.11 9.51
N ASP A 340 -1.76 -29.57 10.66
CA ASP A 340 -1.27 -30.40 11.77
C ASP A 340 -2.33 -30.77 12.82
N ILE A 341 -3.55 -30.23 12.75
CA ILE A 341 -4.62 -30.54 13.72
C ILE A 341 -5.49 -31.71 13.26
N ASN A 342 -5.47 -32.08 11.97
CA ASN A 342 -6.24 -33.21 11.42
C ASN A 342 -5.41 -34.43 11.03
N GLY A 343 -4.15 -34.48 11.46
CA GLY A 343 -3.25 -35.61 11.24
C GLY A 343 -3.06 -36.46 12.50
N ARG A 344 -4.15 -37.02 13.04
CA ARG A 344 -4.17 -38.22 13.87
C ARG A 344 -5.39 -39.02 13.57
#